data_0bee68476cc206d3e54bc725312cc3e5
#
_entry.id   0bee68476cc206d3e54bc725312cc3e5
#
_cell.length_a   1.000
_cell.length_b   1.000
_cell.length_c   1.000
_cell.angle_alpha   90.00
_cell.angle_beta   90.00
_cell.angle_gamma   90.00
#
_symmetry.space_group_name_H-M   'P 1'
#
loop_
_entity.id
_entity.type
_entity.pdbx_description
1 polymer ?
#
loop_
_entity_poly.entity_id
_entity_poly.type
_entity_poly.pdbx_seq_one_letter_code
_entity_poly.pdbx_strand_id
1 'polypeptide(L)'
;VYNTVAFIGKNASGKTSFLDLLDCAYSILGNFSLEDKNYSYDGIHLVLFFYHDGKIYRYSTDIASSQNLSNKATFSHQELSEKTYYKSKAKAIFSDDDFTPVENIGILPEDTSIVFFVLKKKETRAVYFNSDGEGANTYRLMFHALKLYKLSPSVLSKVLHLFDGNIKSLTMLEDEHNYELSLTTGKKTVSDKELLHILSSGTTKGLLLYVTVIASLKYGFDLIIDEIENHFHKTLVENIINLYKDKSINKCNATLYFSTHYCELLD
;
A
#
# COMPACT_ATOMS: atom_id res chain seq x y z
N VAL A 1 6.20 7.07 -16.91
CA VAL A 1 5.58 6.42 -15.74
C VAL A 1 5.38 7.51 -14.70
N TYR A 2 4.16 7.67 -14.24
CA TYR A 2 3.83 8.60 -13.16
C TYR A 2 4.02 7.82 -11.84
N ASN A 3 4.83 8.38 -10.94
CA ASN A 3 5.09 7.77 -9.64
C ASN A 3 4.20 8.35 -8.52
N THR A 4 3.29 9.23 -8.86
CA THR A 4 2.29 9.79 -7.95
C THR A 4 0.95 9.93 -8.67
N VAL A 5 -0.13 9.50 -8.03
CA VAL A 5 -1.51 9.60 -8.52
C VAL A 5 -2.38 10.13 -7.38
N ALA A 6 -2.98 11.31 -7.60
CA ALA A 6 -3.84 11.96 -6.62
C ALA A 6 -5.31 11.82 -7.03
N PHE A 7 -6.15 11.41 -6.10
CA PHE A 7 -7.61 11.38 -6.24
C PHE A 7 -8.20 12.55 -5.46
N ILE A 8 -8.77 13.52 -6.18
CA ILE A 8 -9.29 14.75 -5.62
C ILE A 8 -10.78 14.84 -5.85
N GLY A 9 -11.51 15.26 -4.85
CA GLY A 9 -12.95 15.40 -4.95
C GLY A 9 -13.58 15.78 -3.62
N LYS A 10 -14.86 16.17 -3.68
CA LYS A 10 -15.68 16.47 -2.49
C LYS A 10 -15.88 15.20 -1.65
N ASN A 11 -16.33 15.37 -0.39
CA ASN A 11 -16.77 14.25 0.43
C ASN A 11 -17.84 13.43 -0.31
N ALA A 12 -17.86 12.13 -0.09
CA ALA A 12 -18.76 11.18 -0.74
C ALA A 12 -18.66 11.12 -2.29
N SER A 13 -17.54 11.55 -2.88
CA SER A 13 -17.33 11.43 -4.34
C SER A 13 -16.77 10.06 -4.78
N GLY A 14 -16.66 9.09 -3.86
CA GLY A 14 -16.16 7.74 -4.17
C GLY A 14 -14.63 7.58 -4.16
N LYS A 15 -13.87 8.54 -3.62
CA LYS A 15 -12.40 8.44 -3.54
C LYS A 15 -11.94 7.20 -2.77
N THR A 16 -12.44 7.02 -1.56
CA THR A 16 -12.15 5.85 -0.71
C THR A 16 -12.55 4.56 -1.41
N SER A 17 -13.77 4.50 -2.00
CA SER A 17 -14.22 3.30 -2.74
C SER A 17 -13.30 2.94 -3.91
N PHE A 18 -12.73 3.95 -4.58
CA PHE A 18 -11.76 3.70 -5.63
C PHE A 18 -10.44 3.16 -5.07
N LEU A 19 -9.94 3.71 -3.94
CA LEU A 19 -8.73 3.20 -3.29
C LEU A 19 -8.94 1.78 -2.74
N ASP A 20 -10.12 1.46 -2.21
CA ASP A 20 -10.51 0.11 -1.80
C ASP A 20 -10.49 -0.86 -2.98
N LEU A 21 -11.03 -0.45 -4.13
CA LEU A 21 -10.98 -1.25 -5.35
C LEU A 21 -9.55 -1.45 -5.85
N LEU A 22 -8.71 -0.42 -5.75
CA LEU A 22 -7.28 -0.52 -6.09
C LEU A 22 -6.57 -1.51 -5.16
N ASP A 23 -6.83 -1.47 -3.85
CA ASP A 23 -6.29 -2.42 -2.88
C ASP A 23 -6.78 -3.86 -3.15
N CYS A 24 -8.04 -4.04 -3.59
CA CYS A 24 -8.53 -5.33 -4.09
C CYS A 24 -7.70 -5.83 -5.27
N ALA A 25 -7.45 -4.97 -6.26
CA ALA A 25 -6.65 -5.32 -7.43
C ALA A 25 -5.23 -5.77 -7.03
N TYR A 26 -4.55 -5.02 -6.14
CA TYR A 26 -3.23 -5.40 -5.62
C TYR A 26 -3.27 -6.71 -4.84
N SER A 27 -4.32 -6.96 -4.06
CA SER A 27 -4.48 -8.20 -3.30
C SER A 27 -4.68 -9.41 -4.22
N ILE A 28 -5.47 -9.25 -5.29
CA ILE A 28 -5.66 -10.29 -6.32
C ILE A 28 -4.34 -10.58 -7.03
N LEU A 29 -3.58 -9.56 -7.45
CA LEU A 29 -2.31 -9.73 -8.14
C LEU A 29 -1.18 -10.23 -7.23
N GLY A 30 -1.20 -9.86 -5.95
CA GLY A 30 -0.14 -10.18 -5.00
C GLY A 30 -0.38 -11.43 -4.16
N ASN A 31 -1.63 -11.70 -3.77
CA ASN A 31 -1.99 -12.80 -2.88
C ASN A 31 -2.89 -13.85 -3.53
N PHE A 32 -3.48 -13.52 -4.69
CA PHE A 32 -4.49 -14.36 -5.40
C PHE A 32 -5.77 -14.59 -4.60
N SER A 33 -5.99 -13.81 -3.54
CA SER A 33 -7.15 -13.92 -2.65
C SER A 33 -7.48 -12.57 -2.04
N LEU A 34 -8.68 -12.44 -1.49
CA LEU A 34 -9.13 -11.27 -0.75
C LEU A 34 -9.50 -11.71 0.67
N GLU A 35 -8.69 -11.31 1.64
CA GLU A 35 -8.86 -11.64 3.05
C GLU A 35 -8.73 -10.39 3.92
N ASP A 36 -9.42 -10.41 5.07
CA ASP A 36 -9.28 -9.41 6.16
C ASP A 36 -9.45 -7.93 5.72
N LYS A 37 -10.39 -7.67 4.81
CA LYS A 37 -10.70 -6.30 4.39
C LYS A 37 -11.88 -5.73 5.19
N ASN A 38 -11.82 -4.42 5.47
CA ASN A 38 -12.83 -3.71 6.27
C ASN A 38 -14.04 -3.22 5.44
N TYR A 39 -14.19 -3.67 4.20
CA TYR A 39 -15.27 -3.28 3.31
C TYR A 39 -16.03 -4.50 2.75
N SER A 40 -17.29 -4.28 2.36
CA SER A 40 -18.11 -5.34 1.76
C SER A 40 -17.67 -5.62 0.33
N TYR A 41 -17.63 -6.91 -0.01
CA TYR A 41 -17.34 -7.37 -1.37
C TYR A 41 -18.60 -7.60 -2.22
N ASP A 42 -19.78 -7.50 -1.62
CA ASP A 42 -21.01 -7.91 -2.28
C ASP A 42 -21.34 -7.02 -3.49
N GLY A 43 -21.58 -7.67 -4.61
CA GLY A 43 -21.97 -7.03 -5.86
C GLY A 43 -20.84 -6.34 -6.63
N ILE A 44 -19.58 -6.64 -6.32
CA ILE A 44 -18.44 -6.11 -7.09
C ILE A 44 -18.27 -6.95 -8.37
N HIS A 45 -18.40 -6.30 -9.53
CA HIS A 45 -17.90 -6.81 -10.79
C HIS A 45 -16.59 -6.12 -11.12
N LEU A 46 -15.49 -6.89 -11.17
CA LEU A 46 -14.13 -6.37 -11.39
C LEU A 46 -13.64 -6.75 -12.80
N VAL A 47 -13.18 -5.76 -13.55
CA VAL A 47 -12.37 -5.97 -14.75
C VAL A 47 -11.01 -5.34 -14.54
N LEU A 48 -9.96 -6.15 -14.56
CA LEU A 48 -8.59 -5.74 -14.28
C LEU A 48 -7.69 -6.00 -15.48
N PHE A 49 -6.96 -4.97 -15.92
CA PHE A 49 -5.92 -5.11 -16.92
C PHE A 49 -4.55 -5.02 -16.26
N PHE A 50 -3.67 -5.97 -16.54
CA PHE A 50 -2.30 -5.94 -16.04
C PHE A 50 -1.31 -6.41 -17.10
N TYR A 51 -0.06 -5.97 -16.95
CA TYR A 51 1.04 -6.37 -17.83
C TYR A 51 1.93 -7.40 -17.13
N HIS A 52 2.26 -8.48 -17.81
CA HIS A 52 3.23 -9.47 -17.36
C HIS A 52 3.90 -10.15 -18.56
N ASP A 53 5.21 -10.32 -18.53
CA ASP A 53 6.02 -11.04 -19.52
C ASP A 53 5.71 -10.73 -21.00
N GLY A 54 5.61 -9.43 -21.33
CA GLY A 54 5.38 -9.00 -22.71
C GLY A 54 3.92 -9.07 -23.18
N LYS A 55 3.00 -9.46 -22.30
CA LYS A 55 1.57 -9.57 -22.59
C LYS A 55 0.74 -8.62 -21.72
N ILE A 56 -0.41 -8.22 -22.23
CA ILE A 56 -1.48 -7.60 -21.46
C ILE A 56 -2.51 -8.67 -21.17
N TYR A 57 -2.89 -8.77 -19.92
CA TYR A 57 -3.95 -9.66 -19.46
C TYR A 57 -5.20 -8.86 -19.12
N ARG A 58 -6.35 -9.41 -19.44
CA ARG A 58 -7.67 -8.94 -19.00
C ARG A 58 -8.27 -10.01 -18.12
N TYR A 59 -8.45 -9.69 -16.85
CA TYR A 59 -9.11 -10.54 -15.87
C TYR A 59 -10.48 -9.97 -15.52
N SER A 60 -11.52 -10.78 -15.54
CA SER A 60 -12.87 -10.41 -15.17
C SER A 60 -13.42 -11.40 -14.15
N THR A 61 -14.12 -10.90 -13.12
CA THR A 61 -14.72 -11.72 -12.07
C THR A 61 -15.82 -10.97 -11.33
N ASP A 62 -16.77 -11.73 -10.81
CA ASP A 62 -17.72 -11.26 -9.80
C ASP A 62 -17.19 -11.67 -8.42
N ILE A 63 -17.24 -10.73 -7.46
CA ILE A 63 -16.74 -10.89 -6.11
C ILE A 63 -17.90 -10.81 -5.13
N ALA A 64 -17.96 -11.72 -4.18
CA ALA A 64 -18.95 -11.72 -3.11
C ALA A 64 -18.31 -12.14 -1.77
N SER A 65 -18.89 -11.69 -0.66
CA SER A 65 -18.51 -12.15 0.67
C SER A 65 -18.81 -13.64 0.81
N SER A 66 -17.87 -14.40 1.36
CA SER A 66 -18.11 -15.82 1.58
C SER A 66 -19.14 -16.05 2.68
N GLN A 67 -20.14 -16.90 2.42
CA GLN A 67 -21.12 -17.31 3.43
C GLN A 67 -20.54 -18.33 4.45
N ASN A 68 -19.48 -19.04 4.06
CA ASN A 68 -18.94 -20.18 4.81
C ASN A 68 -17.62 -19.85 5.53
N LEU A 69 -16.93 -18.79 5.15
CA LEU A 69 -15.62 -18.43 5.66
C LEU A 69 -15.70 -16.99 6.15
N SER A 70 -15.60 -16.78 7.45
CA SER A 70 -15.56 -15.42 8.03
C SER A 70 -14.37 -14.64 7.41
N ASN A 71 -14.65 -13.42 6.96
CA ASN A 71 -13.68 -12.47 6.41
C ASN A 71 -12.99 -12.87 5.10
N LYS A 72 -13.59 -13.76 4.30
CA LYS A 72 -13.08 -14.11 2.97
C LYS A 72 -14.06 -13.70 1.89
N ALA A 73 -13.52 -13.43 0.70
CA ALA A 73 -14.31 -13.26 -0.51
C ALA A 73 -14.22 -14.49 -1.40
N THR A 74 -15.25 -14.70 -2.20
CA THR A 74 -15.29 -15.71 -3.25
C THR A 74 -15.32 -15.06 -4.62
N PHE A 75 -14.71 -15.72 -5.58
CA PHE A 75 -14.67 -15.32 -6.98
C PHE A 75 -15.57 -16.23 -7.80
N SER A 76 -16.44 -15.63 -8.60
CA SER A 76 -17.28 -16.35 -9.54
C SER A 76 -17.16 -15.77 -10.94
N HIS A 77 -17.57 -16.52 -11.97
CA HIS A 77 -17.50 -16.10 -13.38
C HIS A 77 -16.11 -15.56 -13.75
N GLN A 78 -15.07 -16.24 -13.30
CA GLN A 78 -13.69 -15.83 -13.57
C GLN A 78 -13.31 -16.08 -15.03
N GLU A 79 -12.89 -15.03 -15.72
CA GLU A 79 -12.38 -15.09 -17.09
C GLU A 79 -11.00 -14.44 -17.16
N LEU A 80 -10.06 -15.08 -17.86
CA LEU A 80 -8.72 -14.56 -18.06
C LEU A 80 -8.36 -14.67 -19.54
N SER A 81 -8.03 -13.54 -20.14
CA SER A 81 -7.61 -13.47 -21.55
C SER A 81 -6.32 -12.66 -21.68
N GLU A 82 -5.61 -12.88 -22.77
CA GLU A 82 -4.30 -12.28 -23.01
C GLU A 82 -4.16 -11.76 -24.44
N LYS A 83 -3.31 -10.73 -24.61
CA LYS A 83 -2.83 -10.29 -25.92
C LYS A 83 -1.37 -9.84 -25.82
N THR A 84 -0.63 -9.96 -26.90
CA THR A 84 0.76 -9.49 -26.93
C THR A 84 0.82 -7.97 -26.85
N TYR A 85 1.70 -7.44 -25.99
CA TYR A 85 1.93 -6.01 -25.87
C TYR A 85 2.87 -5.51 -26.96
N TYR A 86 2.42 -4.50 -27.71
CA TYR A 86 3.24 -3.75 -28.66
C TYR A 86 3.27 -2.27 -28.27
N LYS A 87 4.46 -1.71 -28.06
CA LYS A 87 4.63 -0.28 -27.70
C LYS A 87 3.96 0.67 -28.71
N SER A 88 3.94 0.30 -29.98
CA SER A 88 3.26 1.05 -31.06
C SER A 88 1.73 1.10 -30.89
N LYS A 89 1.15 0.12 -30.18
CA LYS A 89 -0.30 0.01 -29.90
C LYS A 89 -0.67 0.43 -28.47
N ALA A 90 0.17 1.21 -27.79
CA ALA A 90 -0.04 1.60 -26.40
C ALA A 90 -1.40 2.29 -26.13
N LYS A 91 -1.96 2.99 -27.13
CA LYS A 91 -3.28 3.63 -27.04
C LYS A 91 -4.46 2.63 -27.04
N ALA A 92 -4.23 1.42 -27.51
CA ALA A 92 -5.24 0.36 -27.62
C ALA A 92 -5.11 -0.72 -26.53
N ILE A 93 -4.40 -0.44 -25.43
CA ILE A 93 -4.20 -1.40 -24.34
C ILE A 93 -5.53 -1.90 -23.78
N PHE A 94 -6.48 -0.99 -23.59
CA PHE A 94 -7.81 -1.29 -23.02
C PHE A 94 -8.88 -1.61 -24.06
N SER A 95 -8.52 -1.68 -25.37
CA SER A 95 -9.45 -2.16 -26.38
C SER A 95 -9.71 -3.65 -26.19
N ASP A 96 -10.96 -4.08 -26.27
CA ASP A 96 -11.34 -5.49 -26.17
C ASP A 96 -10.94 -6.33 -27.40
N ASP A 97 -10.43 -5.67 -28.44
CA ASP A 97 -9.97 -6.34 -29.64
C ASP A 97 -8.68 -7.16 -29.39
N ASP A 98 -8.53 -8.26 -30.08
CA ASP A 98 -7.33 -9.12 -30.09
C ASP A 98 -7.04 -9.88 -28.77
N PHE A 99 -7.95 -9.91 -27.79
CA PHE A 99 -7.79 -10.78 -26.62
C PHE A 99 -8.19 -12.23 -26.94
N THR A 100 -7.34 -13.17 -26.56
CA THR A 100 -7.60 -14.60 -26.64
C THR A 100 -7.64 -15.21 -25.24
N PRO A 101 -8.53 -16.17 -24.96
CA PRO A 101 -8.55 -16.85 -23.67
C PRO A 101 -7.20 -17.47 -23.34
N VAL A 102 -6.80 -17.38 -22.05
CA VAL A 102 -5.61 -18.08 -21.56
C VAL A 102 -5.90 -19.58 -21.50
N GLU A 103 -5.03 -20.37 -22.12
CA GLU A 103 -5.16 -21.83 -22.12
C GLU A 103 -4.66 -22.45 -20.80
N ASN A 104 -5.13 -23.66 -20.50
CA ASN A 104 -4.68 -24.50 -19.37
C ASN A 104 -4.97 -23.89 -17.98
N ILE A 105 -6.09 -23.20 -17.83
CA ILE A 105 -6.58 -22.78 -16.51
C ILE A 105 -7.18 -24.01 -15.82
N GLY A 106 -6.62 -24.38 -14.67
CA GLY A 106 -7.13 -25.46 -13.82
C GLY A 106 -8.25 -24.99 -12.87
N ILE A 107 -8.77 -25.92 -12.11
CA ILE A 107 -9.78 -25.66 -11.07
C ILE A 107 -9.05 -25.20 -9.80
N LEU A 108 -9.51 -24.10 -9.21
CA LEU A 108 -9.03 -23.58 -7.93
C LEU A 108 -10.19 -23.49 -6.93
N PRO A 109 -9.88 -23.38 -5.62
CA PRO A 109 -10.88 -23.04 -4.61
C PRO A 109 -11.59 -21.72 -4.96
N GLU A 110 -12.84 -21.56 -4.51
CA GLU A 110 -13.67 -20.38 -4.79
C GLU A 110 -13.06 -19.06 -4.24
N ASP A 111 -12.20 -19.14 -3.23
CA ASP A 111 -11.50 -18.00 -2.63
C ASP A 111 -10.16 -17.67 -3.32
N THR A 112 -9.85 -18.33 -4.42
CA THR A 112 -8.58 -18.16 -5.13
C THR A 112 -8.80 -17.67 -6.57
N SER A 113 -8.09 -16.60 -6.94
CA SER A 113 -8.14 -16.05 -8.29
C SER A 113 -7.33 -16.86 -9.29
N ILE A 114 -7.90 -17.08 -10.49
CA ILE A 114 -7.23 -17.75 -11.61
C ILE A 114 -6.02 -16.98 -12.15
N VAL A 115 -5.81 -15.73 -11.76
CA VAL A 115 -4.58 -14.96 -12.02
C VAL A 115 -3.32 -15.70 -11.53
N PHE A 116 -3.46 -16.58 -10.54
CA PHE A 116 -2.41 -17.48 -10.06
C PHE A 116 -1.73 -18.28 -11.20
N PHE A 117 -2.48 -18.71 -12.22
CA PHE A 117 -1.91 -19.51 -13.31
C PHE A 117 -0.93 -18.72 -14.19
N VAL A 118 -1.07 -17.39 -14.22
CA VAL A 118 -0.19 -16.49 -14.98
C VAL A 118 0.95 -15.99 -14.12
N LEU A 119 0.67 -15.36 -12.99
CA LEU A 119 1.70 -14.66 -12.21
C LEU A 119 2.60 -15.61 -11.42
N LYS A 120 2.09 -16.75 -10.94
CA LYS A 120 2.83 -17.83 -10.22
C LYS A 120 3.63 -17.37 -8.99
N LYS A 121 3.92 -16.09 -8.82
CA LYS A 121 4.69 -15.49 -7.75
C LYS A 121 4.00 -14.22 -7.25
N LYS A 122 4.18 -13.95 -5.95
CA LYS A 122 3.70 -12.74 -5.29
C LYS A 122 4.66 -11.56 -5.57
N GLU A 123 4.67 -11.05 -6.78
CA GLU A 123 5.58 -9.97 -7.21
C GLU A 123 4.97 -8.59 -6.99
N THR A 124 3.65 -8.46 -7.16
CA THR A 124 2.94 -7.20 -6.99
C THR A 124 2.60 -6.98 -5.52
N ARG A 125 2.94 -5.81 -4.99
CA ARG A 125 2.71 -5.49 -3.59
C ARG A 125 2.36 -4.03 -3.40
N ALA A 126 1.32 -3.77 -2.62
CA ALA A 126 1.01 -2.45 -2.09
C ALA A 126 0.75 -2.51 -0.59
N VAL A 127 0.91 -1.37 0.08
CA VAL A 127 0.47 -1.16 1.46
C VAL A 127 -0.59 -0.07 1.47
N TYR A 128 -1.73 -0.35 2.06
CA TYR A 128 -2.86 0.57 2.13
C TYR A 128 -3.08 1.10 3.55
N PHE A 129 -3.11 2.42 3.67
CA PHE A 129 -3.52 3.15 4.86
C PHE A 129 -4.87 3.81 4.59
N ASN A 130 -5.94 3.24 5.14
CA ASN A 130 -7.27 3.82 5.06
C ASN A 130 -7.51 4.84 6.18
N SER A 131 -8.51 5.70 6.01
CA SER A 131 -8.88 6.73 6.99
C SER A 131 -9.43 6.15 8.29
N ASP A 132 -10.01 4.95 8.26
CA ASP A 132 -10.64 4.30 9.41
C ASP A 132 -9.64 3.55 10.32
N GLY A 133 -8.37 3.46 9.92
CA GLY A 133 -7.32 2.67 10.60
C GLY A 133 -6.77 3.30 11.88
N GLU A 134 -7.59 3.97 12.69
CA GLU A 134 -7.15 4.60 13.94
C GLU A 134 -7.34 3.68 15.16
N GLY A 135 -6.38 3.74 16.08
CA GLY A 135 -6.50 3.11 17.40
C GLY A 135 -5.34 2.20 17.79
N ALA A 136 -5.60 1.23 18.67
CA ALA A 136 -4.60 0.32 19.25
C ALA A 136 -3.73 -0.43 18.23
N ASN A 137 -4.21 -0.61 17.01
CA ASN A 137 -3.47 -1.25 15.93
C ASN A 137 -2.31 -0.40 15.39
N THR A 138 -2.37 0.93 15.44
CA THR A 138 -1.30 1.82 14.92
C THR A 138 0.05 1.52 15.58
N TYR A 139 0.06 1.33 16.89
CA TYR A 139 1.28 0.98 17.62
C TYR A 139 1.84 -0.38 17.20
N ARG A 140 0.98 -1.39 17.12
CA ARG A 140 1.38 -2.73 16.67
C ARG A 140 1.97 -2.69 15.26
N LEU A 141 1.35 -1.95 14.35
CA LEU A 141 1.84 -1.77 12.98
C LEU A 141 3.15 -1.01 12.95
N MET A 142 3.33 0.01 13.79
CA MET A 142 4.60 0.76 13.89
C MET A 142 5.74 -0.15 14.32
N PHE A 143 5.58 -0.93 15.39
CA PHE A 143 6.62 -1.87 15.81
C PHE A 143 6.91 -2.94 14.76
N HIS A 144 5.86 -3.45 14.10
CA HIS A 144 6.03 -4.38 12.99
C HIS A 144 6.81 -3.76 11.85
N ALA A 145 6.51 -2.52 11.46
CA ALA A 145 7.24 -1.81 10.41
C ALA A 145 8.71 -1.56 10.77
N LEU A 146 9.00 -1.16 12.01
CA LEU A 146 10.37 -0.96 12.48
C LEU A 146 11.19 -2.25 12.41
N LYS A 147 10.60 -3.39 12.84
CA LYS A 147 11.22 -4.72 12.80
C LYS A 147 11.40 -5.23 11.37
N LEU A 148 10.39 -5.05 10.53
CA LEU A 148 10.38 -5.53 9.15
C LEU A 148 11.37 -4.78 8.25
N TYR A 149 11.35 -3.44 8.32
CA TYR A 149 12.08 -2.61 7.37
C TYR A 149 13.50 -2.26 7.83
N LYS A 150 13.82 -2.37 9.11
CA LYS A 150 15.15 -2.19 9.71
C LYS A 150 15.90 -0.97 9.14
N LEU A 151 15.29 0.21 9.26
CA LEU A 151 15.93 1.45 8.82
C LEU A 151 17.21 1.69 9.64
N SER A 152 18.21 2.29 9.01
CA SER A 152 19.43 2.66 9.74
C SER A 152 19.10 3.66 10.86
N PRO A 153 19.81 3.60 12.01
CA PRO A 153 19.58 4.52 13.14
C PRO A 153 19.62 6.00 12.74
N SER A 154 20.48 6.36 11.78
CA SER A 154 20.59 7.74 11.31
C SER A 154 19.36 8.20 10.52
N VAL A 155 18.76 7.32 9.71
CA VAL A 155 17.51 7.62 8.98
C VAL A 155 16.34 7.67 9.95
N LEU A 156 16.24 6.71 10.86
CA LEU A 156 15.17 6.67 11.86
C LEU A 156 15.20 7.91 12.77
N SER A 157 16.38 8.36 13.19
CA SER A 157 16.53 9.59 13.98
C SER A 157 16.04 10.83 13.23
N LYS A 158 16.34 10.96 11.94
CA LYS A 158 15.85 12.06 11.11
C LYS A 158 14.32 12.04 10.98
N VAL A 159 13.74 10.87 10.78
CA VAL A 159 12.28 10.71 10.70
C VAL A 159 11.63 11.10 12.02
N LEU A 160 12.15 10.61 13.15
CA LEU A 160 11.61 10.98 14.48
C LEU A 160 11.67 12.49 14.74
N HIS A 161 12.78 13.13 14.38
CA HIS A 161 12.96 14.56 14.55
C HIS A 161 11.96 15.42 13.77
N LEU A 162 11.37 14.89 12.69
CA LEU A 162 10.27 15.56 11.97
C LEU A 162 8.99 15.66 12.81
N PHE A 163 8.78 14.71 13.73
CA PHE A 163 7.54 14.61 14.53
C PHE A 163 7.73 15.02 15.97
N ASP A 164 8.93 14.87 16.54
CA ASP A 164 9.25 15.26 17.92
C ASP A 164 10.71 15.71 18.03
N GLY A 165 10.91 17.02 18.15
CA GLY A 165 12.24 17.63 18.27
C GLY A 165 13.00 17.27 19.57
N ASN A 166 12.32 16.69 20.57
CA ASN A 166 12.97 16.23 21.81
C ASN A 166 13.66 14.86 21.64
N ILE A 167 13.27 14.09 20.63
CA ILE A 167 13.85 12.78 20.35
C ILE A 167 15.05 12.94 19.45
N LYS A 168 16.24 12.64 19.95
CA LYS A 168 17.48 12.68 19.18
C LYS A 168 17.73 11.40 18.40
N SER A 169 17.45 10.25 19.00
CA SER A 169 17.58 8.96 18.33
C SER A 169 16.76 7.87 19.00
N LEU A 170 16.42 6.87 18.20
CA LEU A 170 15.79 5.62 18.62
C LEU A 170 16.55 4.48 17.93
N THR A 171 17.10 3.57 18.70
CA THR A 171 17.81 2.40 18.17
C THR A 171 17.20 1.14 18.76
N MET A 172 16.70 0.25 17.93
CA MET A 172 16.19 -1.06 18.34
C MET A 172 17.36 -1.94 18.78
N LEU A 173 17.25 -2.58 19.95
CA LEU A 173 18.24 -3.49 20.47
C LEU A 173 18.09 -4.91 19.84
N GLU A 174 19.06 -5.79 20.08
CA GLU A 174 19.12 -7.13 19.48
C GLU A 174 17.90 -8.01 19.83
N ASP A 175 17.30 -7.81 21.00
CA ASP A 175 16.09 -8.54 21.44
C ASP A 175 14.81 -8.12 20.71
N GLU A 176 14.89 -7.09 19.88
CA GLU A 176 13.77 -6.51 19.12
C GLU A 176 12.55 -6.05 19.96
N HIS A 177 12.68 -5.99 21.28
CA HIS A 177 11.65 -5.57 22.23
C HIS A 177 12.06 -4.36 23.08
N ASN A 178 13.35 -4.07 23.12
CA ASN A 178 13.90 -2.92 23.81
C ASN A 178 14.56 -1.94 22.84
N TYR A 179 14.57 -0.68 23.21
CA TYR A 179 15.08 0.42 22.41
C TYR A 179 15.97 1.31 23.27
N GLU A 180 17.12 1.71 22.74
CA GLU A 180 17.88 2.84 23.26
C GLU A 180 17.22 4.13 22.74
N LEU A 181 16.60 4.89 23.63
CA LEU A 181 15.98 6.19 23.34
C LEU A 181 16.90 7.31 23.87
N SER A 182 17.36 8.16 22.97
CA SER A 182 18.12 9.37 23.30
C SER A 182 17.20 10.59 23.18
N LEU A 183 17.01 11.28 24.28
CA LEU A 183 16.26 12.53 24.37
C LEU A 183 17.21 13.71 24.55
N THR A 184 16.69 14.94 24.47
CA THR A 184 17.44 16.15 24.84
C THR A 184 17.88 16.13 26.31
N THR A 185 17.14 15.44 27.16
CA THR A 185 17.39 15.31 28.62
C THR A 185 18.31 14.15 29.02
N GLY A 186 18.66 13.26 28.10
CA GLY A 186 19.53 12.11 28.37
C GLY A 186 19.15 10.86 27.58
N LYS A 187 19.82 9.76 27.86
CA LYS A 187 19.59 8.45 27.25
C LYS A 187 18.95 7.49 28.24
N LYS A 188 18.08 6.63 27.76
CA LYS A 188 17.48 5.54 28.52
C LYS A 188 17.15 4.34 27.62
N THR A 189 17.15 3.15 28.21
CA THR A 189 16.60 1.95 27.57
C THR A 189 15.13 1.85 27.95
N VAL A 190 14.30 1.61 26.98
CA VAL A 190 12.83 1.52 27.12
C VAL A 190 12.31 0.30 26.37
N SER A 191 11.31 -0.37 26.93
CA SER A 191 10.60 -1.45 26.29
C SER A 191 9.56 -0.95 25.26
N ASP A 192 9.05 -1.83 24.42
CA ASP A 192 7.91 -1.57 23.53
C ASP A 192 6.76 -0.86 24.27
N LYS A 193 6.41 -1.36 25.47
CA LYS A 193 5.31 -0.81 26.29
C LYS A 193 5.60 0.59 26.80
N GLU A 194 6.82 0.84 27.27
CA GLU A 194 7.21 2.17 27.76
C GLU A 194 7.30 3.17 26.61
N LEU A 195 7.75 2.74 25.43
CA LEU A 195 7.82 3.59 24.24
C LEU A 195 6.43 4.11 23.84
N LEU A 196 5.38 3.29 23.97
CA LEU A 196 3.99 3.68 23.74
C LEU A 196 3.53 4.88 24.59
N HIS A 197 4.01 4.96 25.83
CA HIS A 197 3.67 6.06 26.73
C HIS A 197 4.52 7.32 26.52
N ILE A 198 5.63 7.18 25.83
CA ILE A 198 6.56 8.29 25.56
C ILE A 198 6.21 8.98 24.24
N LEU A 199 5.90 8.20 23.20
CA LEU A 199 5.54 8.74 21.90
C LEU A 199 4.09 9.24 21.91
N SER A 200 3.88 10.45 21.40
CA SER A 200 2.52 10.92 21.13
C SER A 200 1.85 10.08 20.04
N SER A 201 0.53 10.07 20.00
CA SER A 201 -0.22 9.37 18.92
C SER A 201 0.16 9.89 17.53
N GLY A 202 0.35 11.21 17.41
CA GLY A 202 0.80 11.84 16.16
C GLY A 202 2.22 11.41 15.77
N THR A 203 3.15 11.35 16.72
CA THR A 203 4.52 10.86 16.48
C THR A 203 4.50 9.40 16.04
N THR A 204 3.70 8.56 16.69
CA THR A 204 3.57 7.13 16.35
C THR A 204 3.02 6.93 14.95
N LYS A 205 1.93 7.62 14.62
CA LYS A 205 1.29 7.56 13.29
C LYS A 205 2.23 8.09 12.21
N GLY A 206 2.84 9.24 12.45
CA GLY A 206 3.81 9.84 11.54
C GLY A 206 5.03 8.93 11.30
N LEU A 207 5.57 8.32 12.36
CA LEU A 207 6.68 7.39 12.27
C LEU A 207 6.33 6.16 11.43
N LEU A 208 5.17 5.50 11.71
CA LEU A 208 4.69 4.36 10.95
C LEU A 208 4.62 4.68 9.45
N LEU A 209 3.94 5.76 9.11
CA LEU A 209 3.72 6.14 7.71
C LEU A 209 5.02 6.53 7.01
N TYR A 210 5.87 7.34 7.64
CA TYR A 210 7.11 7.79 7.02
C TYR A 210 8.14 6.65 6.87
N VAL A 211 8.22 5.74 7.83
CA VAL A 211 9.02 4.50 7.73
C VAL A 211 8.53 3.66 6.55
N THR A 212 7.22 3.55 6.36
CA THR A 212 6.64 2.82 5.23
C THR A 212 6.90 3.52 3.89
N VAL A 213 6.86 4.86 3.83
CA VAL A 213 7.26 5.64 2.64
C VAL A 213 8.71 5.32 2.24
N ILE A 214 9.65 5.39 3.20
CA ILE A 214 11.06 5.10 2.93
C ILE A 214 11.24 3.64 2.48
N ALA A 215 10.54 2.72 3.10
CA ALA A 215 10.58 1.31 2.73
C ALA A 215 10.00 1.08 1.31
N SER A 216 8.89 1.73 0.97
CA SER A 216 8.30 1.70 -0.37
C SER A 216 9.32 2.14 -1.43
N LEU A 217 9.95 3.29 -1.23
CA LEU A 217 10.97 3.81 -2.15
C LEU A 217 12.19 2.90 -2.28
N LYS A 218 12.58 2.23 -1.19
CA LYS A 218 13.74 1.33 -1.15
C LYS A 218 13.47 -0.04 -1.77
N TYR A 219 12.29 -0.60 -1.52
CA TYR A 219 11.95 -1.98 -1.90
C TYR A 219 11.00 -2.08 -3.10
N GLY A 220 10.47 -0.95 -3.59
CA GLY A 220 9.70 -0.88 -4.83
C GLY A 220 8.25 -1.37 -4.72
N PHE A 221 7.66 -1.42 -3.52
CA PHE A 221 6.23 -1.64 -3.39
C PHE A 221 5.45 -0.33 -3.43
N ASP A 222 4.21 -0.39 -3.89
CA ASP A 222 3.37 0.80 -4.01
C ASP A 222 2.69 1.15 -2.68
N LEU A 223 2.34 2.41 -2.50
CA LEU A 223 1.72 2.92 -1.29
C LEU A 223 0.38 3.59 -1.64
N ILE A 224 -0.65 3.21 -0.93
CA ILE A 224 -2.01 3.76 -1.06
C ILE A 224 -2.35 4.44 0.27
N ILE A 225 -2.71 5.73 0.23
CA ILE A 225 -3.06 6.50 1.44
C ILE A 225 -4.38 7.21 1.20
N ASP A 226 -5.39 6.89 1.99
CA ASP A 226 -6.65 7.62 1.98
C ASP A 226 -6.56 8.84 2.89
N GLU A 227 -7.06 10.00 2.40
CA GLU A 227 -7.07 11.28 3.10
C GLU A 227 -5.69 11.63 3.70
N ILE A 228 -4.68 11.75 2.84
CA ILE A 228 -3.27 11.94 3.23
C ILE A 228 -3.07 13.11 4.19
N GLU A 229 -3.91 14.14 4.13
CA GLU A 229 -3.93 15.29 5.05
C GLU A 229 -4.30 14.94 6.49
N ASN A 230 -5.03 13.85 6.73
CA ASN A 230 -5.34 13.38 8.08
C ASN A 230 -4.12 12.74 8.76
N HIS A 231 -3.09 12.46 7.98
CA HIS A 231 -1.88 11.81 8.45
C HIS A 231 -0.70 12.78 8.56
N PHE A 232 -0.63 13.80 7.69
CA PHE A 232 0.51 14.70 7.59
C PHE A 232 0.10 16.15 7.35
N HIS A 233 0.88 17.08 7.89
CA HIS A 233 0.79 18.48 7.49
C HIS A 233 1.17 18.67 6.01
N LYS A 234 0.59 19.67 5.37
CA LYS A 234 0.80 19.99 3.94
C LYS A 234 2.26 19.88 3.49
N THR A 235 3.18 20.52 4.22
CA THR A 235 4.62 20.47 3.88
C THR A 235 5.21 19.05 3.85
N LEU A 236 4.76 18.17 4.74
CA LEU A 236 5.21 16.76 4.73
C LEU A 236 4.62 16.01 3.55
N VAL A 237 3.37 16.27 3.18
CA VAL A 237 2.73 15.68 1.99
C VAL A 237 3.49 16.09 0.73
N GLU A 238 3.80 17.37 0.57
CA GLU A 238 4.59 17.90 -0.55
C GLU A 238 5.98 17.23 -0.62
N ASN A 239 6.65 17.08 0.52
CA ASN A 239 7.92 16.37 0.60
C ASN A 239 7.81 14.90 0.17
N ILE A 240 6.79 14.19 0.63
CA ILE A 240 6.56 12.79 0.25
C ILE A 240 6.31 12.69 -1.26
N ILE A 241 5.47 13.54 -1.82
CA ILE A 241 5.21 13.59 -3.26
C ILE A 241 6.52 13.81 -4.04
N ASN A 242 7.37 14.74 -3.58
CA ASN A 242 8.65 15.01 -4.22
C ASN A 242 9.62 13.83 -4.14
N LEU A 243 9.64 13.08 -3.02
CA LEU A 243 10.44 11.85 -2.89
C LEU A 243 10.04 10.79 -3.93
N TYR A 244 8.74 10.61 -4.20
CA TYR A 244 8.27 9.66 -5.22
C TYR A 244 8.55 10.15 -6.64
N LYS A 245 8.50 11.46 -6.89
CA LYS A 245 8.82 12.07 -8.19
C LYS A 245 10.32 12.03 -8.50
N ASP A 246 11.18 12.07 -7.49
CA ASP A 246 12.65 12.10 -7.66
C ASP A 246 13.18 10.69 -8.03
N LYS A 247 13.58 10.53 -9.28
CA LYS A 247 14.14 9.27 -9.81
C LYS A 247 15.49 8.88 -9.20
N SER A 248 16.20 9.83 -8.60
CA SER A 248 17.45 9.54 -7.90
C SER A 248 17.20 8.83 -6.57
N ILE A 249 16.05 9.06 -5.96
CA ILE A 249 15.57 8.47 -4.71
C ILE A 249 14.71 7.24 -5.01
N ASN A 250 13.67 7.40 -5.83
CA ASN A 250 12.74 6.35 -6.22
C ASN A 250 13.28 5.49 -7.38
N LYS A 251 14.35 4.77 -7.11
CA LYS A 251 15.03 3.94 -8.12
C LYS A 251 14.23 2.69 -8.50
N CYS A 252 13.36 2.23 -7.62
CA CYS A 252 12.52 1.05 -7.83
C CYS A 252 11.19 1.38 -8.52
N ASN A 253 10.94 2.66 -8.88
CA ASN A 253 9.70 3.14 -9.49
C ASN A 253 8.43 2.83 -8.68
N ALA A 254 8.52 2.85 -7.36
CA ALA A 254 7.34 2.75 -6.50
C ALA A 254 6.36 3.88 -6.80
N THR A 255 5.06 3.61 -6.67
CA THR A 255 3.99 4.58 -6.91
C THR A 255 3.29 4.93 -5.62
N LEU A 256 3.01 6.22 -5.43
CA LEU A 256 2.16 6.74 -4.37
C LEU A 256 0.77 7.05 -4.96
N TYR A 257 -0.25 6.36 -4.47
CA TYR A 257 -1.65 6.65 -4.70
C TYR A 257 -2.22 7.29 -3.43
N PHE A 258 -2.88 8.42 -3.56
CA PHE A 258 -3.48 9.05 -2.39
C PHE A 258 -4.76 9.80 -2.73
N SER A 259 -5.68 9.84 -1.77
CA SER A 259 -6.80 10.77 -1.83
C SER A 259 -6.50 12.01 -1.01
N THR A 260 -7.08 13.13 -1.41
CA THR A 260 -6.99 14.40 -0.69
C THR A 260 -8.14 15.33 -1.02
N HIS A 261 -8.43 16.24 -0.09
CA HIS A 261 -9.32 17.39 -0.28
C HIS A 261 -8.55 18.65 -0.68
N TYR A 262 -7.22 18.66 -0.60
CA TYR A 262 -6.39 19.83 -0.93
C TYR A 262 -6.11 19.89 -2.43
N CYS A 263 -6.89 20.71 -3.16
CA CYS A 263 -6.63 20.99 -4.57
C CYS A 263 -5.26 21.64 -4.81
N GLU A 264 -4.74 22.32 -3.81
CA GLU A 264 -3.46 23.07 -3.85
C GLU A 264 -2.21 22.17 -3.87
N LEU A 265 -2.35 20.86 -3.70
CA LEU A 265 -1.24 19.90 -3.82
C LEU A 265 -0.91 19.56 -5.28
N LEU A 266 -1.67 20.12 -6.23
CA LEU A 266 -1.48 19.87 -7.67
C LEU A 266 -0.64 20.93 -8.38
N ASP A 267 -0.41 22.06 -7.74
CA ASP A 267 0.44 23.15 -8.25
C ASP A 267 1.92 22.86 -7.92
#